data_799105426639c57fa2caddfc83845f25
#
_entry.id   799105426639c57fa2caddfc83845f25
#
_cell.length_a   1.000
_cell.length_b   1.000
_cell.length_c   1.000
_cell.angle_alpha   90.00
_cell.angle_beta   90.00
_cell.angle_gamma   90.00
#
_symmetry.space_group_name_H-M   'P 1'
#
loop_
_entity.id
_entity.type
_entity.pdbx_description
1 polymer ?
#
loop_
_entity_poly.entity_id
_entity_poly.type
_entity_poly.pdbx_seq_one_letter_code
_entity_poly.pdbx_strand_id
1 'polypeptide(L)'
;MGGLTVLAVVVVAYTLVASKLDRWWITGPMVFVAAGAILGPGGLDVLPLSLTNETVVTITELTLALLLFSDASTVRLQDVEGDAGLPRRLLFAGLPLTILAGALLAYLIFPGVGWAAAALIAAILAPTDAALGLAVVTNKAVPVRIRRALNVESGLNDGIATPLVTLFIAAAAAEESIGDKAWGLEALKQIGLAIVAAVVVGYIGGKLLAFARERGWTSGVSEQIAILALALLAYEGAVAIGGNGFIAGFAGGILFGAATRGRLEEPVQFTETLGLSASFLVWSLFGALFVGELLTHDLSVRPIVYAVLSLTVIRMVPVALVLIGTHLRPATVAFMGWFGPRGLASVVFTLLALQEIEHSGGGMLLQTVTWTILLSVVLHGISAPPLAARYGASIAKAGNIPEKAPAGEPRVRLHDLAGRHSLRGQQARETTSTATGESAAGTRPS
;
A
#
# COMPACT_ATOMS: atom_id res chain seq x y z
N MET A 1 -7.05 -26.85 -17.63
CA MET A 1 -6.03 -26.62 -16.55
C MET A 1 -6.77 -25.96 -15.41
N GLY A 2 -6.49 -26.32 -14.15
CA GLY A 2 -7.10 -25.62 -13.01
C GLY A 2 -6.58 -24.18 -12.94
N GLY A 3 -7.44 -23.21 -12.53
CA GLY A 3 -7.09 -21.80 -12.47
C GLY A 3 -5.80 -21.51 -11.69
N LEU A 4 -5.55 -22.21 -10.57
CA LEU A 4 -4.30 -22.14 -9.81
C LEU A 4 -3.07 -22.51 -10.63
N THR A 5 -3.16 -23.50 -11.53
CA THR A 5 -2.04 -23.87 -12.40
C THR A 5 -1.68 -22.75 -13.36
N VAL A 6 -2.69 -22.11 -13.95
CA VAL A 6 -2.49 -20.98 -14.88
C VAL A 6 -1.86 -19.81 -14.14
N LEU A 7 -2.35 -19.49 -12.95
CA LEU A 7 -1.81 -18.41 -12.13
C LEU A 7 -0.36 -18.68 -11.70
N ALA A 8 -0.04 -19.91 -11.30
CA ALA A 8 1.34 -20.31 -10.98
C ALA A 8 2.27 -20.15 -12.19
N VAL A 9 1.80 -20.49 -13.40
CA VAL A 9 2.57 -20.26 -14.64
C VAL A 9 2.81 -18.77 -14.87
N VAL A 10 1.81 -17.91 -14.65
CA VAL A 10 1.96 -16.44 -14.77
C VAL A 10 2.99 -15.92 -13.77
N VAL A 11 2.94 -16.37 -12.50
CA VAL A 11 3.92 -15.98 -11.47
C VAL A 11 5.34 -16.40 -11.88
N VAL A 12 5.54 -17.65 -12.31
CA VAL A 12 6.84 -18.13 -12.77
C VAL A 12 7.32 -17.33 -13.98
N ALA A 13 6.47 -17.14 -14.99
CA ALA A 13 6.81 -16.38 -16.18
C ALA A 13 7.22 -14.93 -15.84
N TYR A 14 6.45 -14.27 -14.95
CA TYR A 14 6.78 -12.93 -14.47
C TYR A 14 8.13 -12.90 -13.76
N THR A 15 8.37 -13.80 -12.79
CA THR A 15 9.60 -13.79 -12.00
C THR A 15 10.85 -14.00 -12.85
N LEU A 16 10.77 -14.79 -13.92
CA LEU A 16 11.87 -15.01 -14.87
C LEU A 16 12.26 -13.74 -15.66
N VAL A 17 11.32 -12.81 -15.85
CA VAL A 17 11.53 -11.60 -16.66
C VAL A 17 11.36 -10.29 -15.87
N ALA A 18 11.07 -10.35 -14.57
CA ALA A 18 10.74 -9.20 -13.72
C ALA A 18 11.76 -8.05 -13.88
N SER A 19 13.07 -8.33 -13.73
CA SER A 19 14.12 -7.32 -13.87
C SER A 19 14.22 -6.71 -15.27
N LYS A 20 13.73 -7.38 -16.32
CA LYS A 20 13.65 -6.84 -17.68
C LYS A 20 12.45 -5.93 -17.84
N LEU A 21 11.31 -6.33 -17.26
CA LEU A 21 10.07 -5.54 -17.24
C LEU A 21 10.26 -4.25 -16.45
N ASP A 22 10.93 -4.29 -15.30
CA ASP A 22 11.25 -3.11 -14.50
C ASP A 22 12.05 -2.07 -15.28
N ARG A 23 12.98 -2.50 -16.15
CA ARG A 23 13.71 -1.60 -17.04
C ARG A 23 12.82 -0.93 -18.08
N TRP A 24 11.68 -1.50 -18.42
CA TRP A 24 10.65 -0.95 -19.30
C TRP A 24 9.53 -0.23 -18.55
N TRP A 25 9.70 -0.06 -17.22
CA TRP A 25 8.74 0.58 -16.33
C TRP A 25 7.42 -0.18 -16.20
N ILE A 26 7.44 -1.48 -16.49
CA ILE A 26 6.31 -2.38 -16.33
C ILE A 26 6.41 -3.02 -14.94
N THR A 27 5.52 -2.62 -14.03
CA THR A 27 5.51 -3.09 -12.65
C THR A 27 4.75 -4.42 -12.50
N GLY A 28 5.03 -5.15 -11.40
CA GLY A 28 4.29 -6.38 -11.09
C GLY A 28 2.77 -6.19 -11.09
N PRO A 29 2.22 -5.21 -10.38
CA PRO A 29 0.78 -4.92 -10.44
C PRO A 29 0.22 -4.76 -11.85
N MET A 30 0.92 -4.07 -12.77
CA MET A 30 0.46 -3.95 -14.16
C MET A 30 0.34 -5.32 -14.84
N VAL A 31 1.33 -6.20 -14.64
CA VAL A 31 1.35 -7.54 -15.26
C VAL A 31 0.23 -8.41 -14.70
N PHE A 32 0.06 -8.43 -13.38
CA PHE A 32 -0.94 -9.27 -12.73
C PHE A 32 -2.37 -8.77 -12.96
N VAL A 33 -2.59 -7.46 -13.02
CA VAL A 33 -3.89 -6.88 -13.42
C VAL A 33 -4.22 -7.25 -14.87
N ALA A 34 -3.27 -7.09 -15.79
CA ALA A 34 -3.49 -7.47 -17.19
C ALA A 34 -3.74 -8.98 -17.35
N ALA A 35 -2.95 -9.82 -16.66
CA ALA A 35 -3.15 -11.27 -16.66
C ALA A 35 -4.53 -11.65 -16.10
N GLY A 36 -4.95 -11.03 -14.98
CA GLY A 36 -6.27 -11.25 -14.40
C GLY A 36 -7.40 -10.85 -15.35
N ALA A 37 -7.33 -9.68 -15.96
CA ALA A 37 -8.34 -9.21 -16.93
C ALA A 37 -8.45 -10.13 -18.16
N ILE A 38 -7.32 -10.65 -18.64
CA ILE A 38 -7.31 -11.60 -19.78
C ILE A 38 -7.88 -12.98 -19.39
N LEU A 39 -7.53 -13.48 -18.20
CA LEU A 39 -7.85 -14.85 -17.78
C LEU A 39 -9.19 -14.95 -17.03
N GLY A 40 -9.74 -13.83 -16.57
CA GLY A 40 -10.98 -13.75 -15.81
C GLY A 40 -12.26 -13.85 -16.67
N PRO A 41 -13.43 -13.74 -16.03
CA PRO A 41 -14.75 -13.85 -16.67
C PRO A 41 -15.00 -12.84 -17.79
N GLY A 42 -14.39 -11.63 -17.70
CA GLY A 42 -14.47 -10.61 -18.74
C GLY A 42 -13.57 -10.86 -19.96
N GLY A 43 -12.70 -11.88 -19.91
CA GLY A 43 -11.75 -12.25 -20.96
C GLY A 43 -11.92 -13.67 -21.46
N LEU A 44 -10.94 -14.54 -21.19
CA LEU A 44 -10.92 -15.93 -21.65
C LEU A 44 -11.74 -16.90 -20.76
N ASP A 45 -12.26 -16.45 -19.64
CA ASP A 45 -13.02 -17.22 -18.65
C ASP A 45 -12.32 -18.51 -18.17
N VAL A 46 -10.99 -18.46 -18.04
CA VAL A 46 -10.17 -19.55 -17.52
C VAL A 46 -10.23 -19.61 -15.99
N LEU A 47 -10.49 -18.47 -15.35
CA LEU A 47 -10.64 -18.30 -13.92
C LEU A 47 -12.12 -18.01 -13.60
N PRO A 48 -12.96 -19.02 -13.33
CA PRO A 48 -14.37 -18.81 -13.00
C PRO A 48 -14.51 -18.26 -11.58
N LEU A 49 -14.27 -16.98 -11.40
CA LEU A 49 -14.27 -16.26 -10.14
C LEU A 49 -15.48 -15.33 -10.05
N SER A 50 -15.95 -15.04 -8.84
CA SER A 50 -16.97 -14.02 -8.58
C SER A 50 -16.57 -13.16 -7.37
N LEU A 51 -17.08 -11.92 -7.32
CA LEU A 51 -16.87 -10.99 -6.20
C LEU A 51 -17.48 -11.51 -4.88
N THR A 52 -18.48 -12.39 -4.96
CA THR A 52 -19.17 -12.99 -3.82
C THR A 52 -18.52 -14.30 -3.35
N ASN A 53 -17.42 -14.73 -3.98
CA ASN A 53 -16.75 -15.96 -3.59
C ASN A 53 -16.01 -15.77 -2.27
N GLU A 54 -16.44 -16.49 -1.23
CA GLU A 54 -15.88 -16.42 0.12
C GLU A 54 -14.35 -16.65 0.15
N THR A 55 -13.85 -17.58 -0.66
CA THR A 55 -12.41 -17.84 -0.78
C THR A 55 -11.63 -16.62 -1.33
N VAL A 56 -12.22 -15.92 -2.31
CA VAL A 56 -11.62 -14.69 -2.87
C VAL A 56 -11.52 -13.63 -1.80
N VAL A 57 -12.60 -13.42 -1.07
CA VAL A 57 -12.66 -12.44 0.03
C VAL A 57 -11.63 -12.78 1.10
N THR A 58 -11.64 -14.02 1.61
CA THR A 58 -10.71 -14.46 2.67
C THR A 58 -9.24 -14.30 2.27
N ILE A 59 -8.86 -14.72 1.05
CA ILE A 59 -7.47 -14.54 0.57
C ILE A 59 -7.10 -13.07 0.54
N THR A 60 -8.00 -12.22 0.07
CA THR A 60 -7.78 -10.79 -0.07
C THR A 60 -7.63 -10.12 1.30
N GLU A 61 -8.49 -10.48 2.25
CA GLU A 61 -8.47 -10.00 3.64
C GLU A 61 -7.18 -10.41 4.37
N LEU A 62 -6.82 -11.70 4.34
CA LEU A 62 -5.60 -12.19 4.97
C LEU A 62 -4.35 -11.56 4.36
N THR A 63 -4.35 -11.34 3.05
CA THR A 63 -3.23 -10.63 2.39
C THR A 63 -3.05 -9.22 2.94
N LEU A 64 -4.14 -8.44 3.03
CA LEU A 64 -4.06 -7.09 3.60
C LEU A 64 -3.69 -7.12 5.09
N ALA A 65 -4.24 -8.05 5.88
CA ALA A 65 -3.93 -8.20 7.28
C ALA A 65 -2.43 -8.46 7.52
N LEU A 66 -1.82 -9.36 6.73
CA LEU A 66 -0.38 -9.65 6.79
C LEU A 66 0.46 -8.42 6.43
N LEU A 67 0.08 -7.69 5.38
CA LEU A 67 0.76 -6.47 4.97
C LEU A 67 0.65 -5.37 6.04
N LEU A 68 -0.56 -5.12 6.56
CA LEU A 68 -0.77 -4.13 7.62
C LEU A 68 0.04 -4.45 8.88
N PHE A 69 0.07 -5.71 9.31
CA PHE A 69 0.83 -6.12 10.49
C PHE A 69 2.35 -5.97 10.25
N SER A 70 2.86 -6.48 9.14
CA SER A 70 4.29 -6.42 8.84
C SER A 70 4.77 -4.98 8.68
N ASP A 71 4.03 -4.16 7.93
CA ASP A 71 4.34 -2.75 7.71
C ASP A 71 4.36 -1.97 9.03
N ALA A 72 3.30 -2.12 9.83
CA ALA A 72 3.18 -1.46 11.11
C ALA A 72 4.25 -1.90 12.11
N SER A 73 4.66 -3.17 12.09
CA SER A 73 5.67 -3.73 13.00
C SER A 73 7.07 -3.19 12.77
N THR A 74 7.35 -2.70 11.56
CA THR A 74 8.66 -2.11 11.19
C THR A 74 8.76 -0.62 11.49
N VAL A 75 7.64 0.06 11.81
CA VAL A 75 7.62 1.47 12.15
C VAL A 75 8.19 1.68 13.56
N ARG A 76 9.29 2.41 13.67
CA ARG A 76 9.79 2.87 14.97
C ARG A 76 9.16 4.21 15.33
N LEU A 77 8.47 4.27 16.46
CA LEU A 77 7.93 5.53 16.98
C LEU A 77 9.03 6.61 17.13
N GLN A 78 10.26 6.22 17.46
CA GLN A 78 11.43 7.12 17.51
C GLN A 78 11.81 7.69 16.14
N ASP A 79 11.56 6.97 15.06
CA ASP A 79 11.78 7.45 13.68
C ASP A 79 10.75 8.51 13.28
N VAL A 80 9.61 8.53 13.98
CA VAL A 80 8.58 9.55 13.85
C VAL A 80 8.94 10.82 14.63
N GLU A 81 9.79 10.75 15.66
CA GLU A 81 10.15 11.90 16.52
C GLU A 81 11.25 12.79 15.94
N GLY A 82 12.23 12.25 15.20
CA GLY A 82 13.42 12.99 14.76
C GLY A 82 13.24 13.92 13.55
N ASP A 83 12.42 13.56 12.55
CA ASP A 83 12.10 14.37 11.35
C ASP A 83 10.63 14.18 10.94
N ALA A 84 9.78 14.02 11.93
CA ALA A 84 8.37 13.66 11.81
C ALA A 84 7.49 14.76 11.18
N GLY A 85 8.06 15.93 10.91
CA GLY A 85 7.28 17.08 10.46
C GLY A 85 6.49 16.78 9.17
N LEU A 86 7.13 16.17 8.17
CA LEU A 86 6.48 15.89 6.88
C LEU A 86 5.51 14.70 6.96
N PRO A 87 5.92 13.50 7.41
CA PRO A 87 4.99 12.36 7.51
C PRO A 87 3.79 12.67 8.40
N ARG A 88 4.00 13.31 9.55
CA ARG A 88 2.92 13.68 10.47
C ARG A 88 1.89 14.61 9.83
N ARG A 89 2.35 15.61 9.06
CA ARG A 89 1.44 16.51 8.34
C ARG A 89 0.63 15.78 7.28
N LEU A 90 1.28 14.89 6.52
CA LEU A 90 0.62 14.11 5.47
C LEU A 90 -0.41 13.13 6.06
N LEU A 91 -0.07 12.43 7.15
CA LEU A 91 -0.95 11.43 7.77
C LEU A 91 -2.10 12.06 8.56
N PHE A 92 -1.82 13.03 9.45
CA PHE A 92 -2.84 13.52 10.39
C PHE A 92 -3.63 14.74 9.89
N ALA A 93 -3.15 15.44 8.88
CA ALA A 93 -3.89 16.52 8.25
C ALA A 93 -4.15 16.24 6.77
N GLY A 94 -3.17 15.74 6.02
CA GLY A 94 -3.27 15.46 4.59
C GLY A 94 -4.31 14.39 4.28
N LEU A 95 -4.26 13.24 4.97
CA LEU A 95 -5.21 12.15 4.76
C LEU A 95 -6.66 12.55 5.08
N PRO A 96 -6.99 13.15 6.23
CA PRO A 96 -8.35 13.64 6.48
C PRO A 96 -8.83 14.68 5.47
N LEU A 97 -7.98 15.63 5.09
CA LEU A 97 -8.33 16.62 4.07
C LEU A 97 -8.56 15.99 2.69
N THR A 98 -7.78 14.95 2.34
CA THR A 98 -7.97 14.18 1.11
C THR A 98 -9.32 13.45 1.12
N ILE A 99 -9.68 12.83 2.25
CA ILE A 99 -10.99 12.17 2.42
C ILE A 99 -12.11 13.19 2.31
N LEU A 100 -12.00 14.33 2.98
CA LEU A 100 -13.02 15.40 2.92
C LEU A 100 -13.19 15.96 1.52
N ALA A 101 -12.09 16.27 0.83
CA ALA A 101 -12.12 16.77 -0.55
C ALA A 101 -12.71 15.73 -1.51
N GLY A 102 -12.32 14.45 -1.34
CA GLY A 102 -12.87 13.34 -2.11
C GLY A 102 -14.36 13.14 -1.88
N ALA A 103 -14.81 13.16 -0.63
CA ALA A 103 -16.22 13.03 -0.27
C ALA A 103 -17.06 14.15 -0.86
N LEU A 104 -16.60 15.39 -0.76
CA LEU A 104 -17.28 16.55 -1.34
C LEU A 104 -17.42 16.41 -2.87
N LEU A 105 -16.32 16.04 -3.55
CA LEU A 105 -16.35 15.88 -5.01
C LEU A 105 -17.17 14.66 -5.43
N ALA A 106 -17.15 13.54 -4.69
CA ALA A 106 -18.03 12.42 -4.95
C ALA A 106 -19.50 12.82 -4.84
N TYR A 107 -19.87 13.52 -3.79
CA TYR A 107 -21.23 14.02 -3.58
C TYR A 107 -21.71 14.94 -4.70
N LEU A 108 -20.81 15.78 -5.24
CA LEU A 108 -21.12 16.69 -6.35
C LEU A 108 -21.18 15.99 -7.71
N ILE A 109 -20.35 14.99 -7.95
CA ILE A 109 -20.23 14.31 -9.26
C ILE A 109 -21.30 13.24 -9.44
N PHE A 110 -21.69 12.56 -8.35
CA PHE A 110 -22.63 11.44 -8.39
C PHE A 110 -24.02 11.85 -7.86
N PRO A 111 -24.98 12.17 -8.73
CA PRO A 111 -26.34 12.52 -8.31
C PRO A 111 -27.01 11.37 -7.55
N GLY A 112 -27.60 11.70 -6.41
CA GLY A 112 -28.34 10.73 -5.59
C GLY A 112 -27.45 9.85 -4.69
N VAL A 113 -26.12 10.04 -4.70
CA VAL A 113 -25.26 9.38 -3.73
C VAL A 113 -25.49 9.97 -2.34
N GLY A 114 -25.66 9.11 -1.34
CA GLY A 114 -25.70 9.52 0.06
C GLY A 114 -24.37 10.10 0.53
N TRP A 115 -24.39 10.92 1.59
CA TRP A 115 -23.17 11.51 2.12
C TRP A 115 -22.21 10.46 2.65
N ALA A 116 -22.72 9.38 3.31
CA ALA A 116 -21.88 8.30 3.83
C ALA A 116 -21.23 7.50 2.69
N ALA A 117 -21.97 7.19 1.63
CA ALA A 117 -21.43 6.51 0.46
C ALA A 117 -20.35 7.36 -0.25
N ALA A 118 -20.56 8.68 -0.37
CA ALA A 118 -19.56 9.61 -0.91
C ALA A 118 -18.28 9.64 -0.04
N ALA A 119 -18.44 9.65 1.29
CA ALA A 119 -17.33 9.60 2.23
C ALA A 119 -16.61 8.25 2.19
N LEU A 120 -17.34 7.15 2.00
CA LEU A 120 -16.78 5.81 1.83
C LEU A 120 -15.90 5.71 0.58
N ILE A 121 -16.37 6.18 -0.59
CA ILE A 121 -15.56 6.24 -1.82
C ILE A 121 -14.25 6.98 -1.55
N ALA A 122 -14.33 8.12 -0.89
CA ALA A 122 -13.17 8.94 -0.59
C ALA A 122 -12.22 8.25 0.40
N ALA A 123 -12.73 7.60 1.46
CA ALA A 123 -11.94 6.91 2.46
C ALA A 123 -11.22 5.68 1.88
N ILE A 124 -11.87 4.92 1.01
CA ILE A 124 -11.28 3.78 0.28
C ILE A 124 -10.14 4.25 -0.64
N LEU A 125 -10.31 5.42 -1.27
CA LEU A 125 -9.37 5.94 -2.27
C LEU A 125 -8.35 6.94 -1.73
N ALA A 126 -8.37 7.29 -0.45
CA ALA A 126 -7.42 8.22 0.13
C ALA A 126 -6.06 7.59 0.45
N PRO A 127 -5.95 6.35 0.96
CA PRO A 127 -4.67 5.71 1.25
C PRO A 127 -3.81 5.54 0.01
N THR A 128 -2.49 5.46 0.22
CA THR A 128 -1.49 5.37 -0.86
C THR A 128 -0.60 4.14 -0.68
N ASP A 129 -0.31 3.44 -1.75
CA ASP A 129 0.42 2.19 -1.79
C ASP A 129 1.93 2.40 -1.95
N ALA A 130 2.70 1.85 -1.02
CA ALA A 130 4.16 1.96 -1.06
C ALA A 130 4.79 1.08 -2.15
N ALA A 131 4.18 -0.06 -2.49
CA ALA A 131 4.71 -0.96 -3.51
C ALA A 131 4.68 -0.32 -4.91
N LEU A 132 3.61 0.42 -5.22
CA LEU A 132 3.52 1.21 -6.45
C LEU A 132 4.44 2.46 -6.43
N GLY A 133 4.78 2.97 -5.24
CA GLY A 133 5.72 4.09 -5.03
C GLY A 133 7.18 3.69 -4.99
N LEU A 134 7.51 2.40 -5.09
CA LEU A 134 8.83 1.84 -4.89
C LEU A 134 9.92 2.50 -5.72
N ALA A 135 9.67 2.71 -7.01
CA ALA A 135 10.63 3.34 -7.92
C ALA A 135 11.07 4.75 -7.47
N VAL A 136 10.26 5.44 -6.67
CA VAL A 136 10.59 6.73 -6.06
C VAL A 136 11.38 6.55 -4.77
N VAL A 137 10.91 5.66 -3.88
CA VAL A 137 11.51 5.44 -2.56
C VAL A 137 12.93 4.88 -2.65
N THR A 138 13.20 4.04 -3.64
CA THR A 138 14.52 3.43 -3.86
C THR A 138 15.48 4.30 -4.69
N ASN A 139 14.97 5.31 -5.39
CA ASN A 139 15.80 6.14 -6.27
C ASN A 139 16.69 7.10 -5.44
N LYS A 140 18.00 6.83 -5.45
CA LYS A 140 19.00 7.65 -4.73
C LYS A 140 19.12 9.09 -5.20
N ALA A 141 18.61 9.44 -6.40
CA ALA A 141 18.57 10.81 -6.86
C ALA A 141 17.53 11.65 -6.11
N VAL A 142 16.50 11.03 -5.55
CA VAL A 142 15.50 11.69 -4.69
C VAL A 142 16.09 11.87 -3.28
N PRO A 143 16.00 13.07 -2.67
CA PRO A 143 16.52 13.29 -1.31
C PRO A 143 15.94 12.30 -0.29
N VAL A 144 16.80 11.83 0.62
CA VAL A 144 16.45 10.85 1.66
C VAL A 144 15.23 11.28 2.46
N ARG A 145 15.17 12.56 2.84
CA ARG A 145 14.06 13.14 3.60
C ARG A 145 12.70 12.96 2.90
N ILE A 146 12.67 13.17 1.59
CA ILE A 146 11.44 13.04 0.78
C ILE A 146 11.06 11.58 0.59
N ARG A 147 12.05 10.71 0.30
CA ARG A 147 11.84 9.26 0.19
C ARG A 147 11.27 8.68 1.49
N ARG A 148 11.85 9.10 2.63
CA ARG A 148 11.39 8.68 3.96
C ARG A 148 9.97 9.17 4.25
N ALA A 149 9.66 10.44 3.93
CA ALA A 149 8.33 10.99 4.15
C ALA A 149 7.24 10.21 3.38
N LEU A 150 7.48 9.94 2.10
CA LEU A 150 6.55 9.15 1.28
C LEU A 150 6.44 7.70 1.75
N ASN A 151 7.56 7.07 2.13
CA ASN A 151 7.56 5.68 2.61
C ASN A 151 6.80 5.52 3.94
N VAL A 152 6.99 6.44 4.89
CA VAL A 152 6.28 6.43 6.18
C VAL A 152 4.79 6.74 5.97
N GLU A 153 4.47 7.70 5.10
CA GLU A 153 3.08 8.00 4.75
C GLU A 153 2.38 6.74 4.22
N SER A 154 2.91 6.14 3.16
CA SER A 154 2.28 4.97 2.52
C SER A 154 2.28 3.72 3.39
N GLY A 155 3.21 3.58 4.33
CA GLY A 155 3.23 2.43 5.26
C GLY A 155 2.23 2.53 6.40
N LEU A 156 1.72 3.73 6.72
CA LEU A 156 0.83 3.93 7.86
C LEU A 156 -0.60 4.33 7.47
N ASN A 157 -0.79 4.92 6.28
CA ASN A 157 -2.07 5.50 5.90
C ASN A 157 -3.19 4.46 5.72
N ASP A 158 -2.88 3.25 5.25
CA ASP A 158 -3.86 2.16 5.11
C ASP A 158 -4.47 1.80 6.48
N GLY A 159 -3.60 1.62 7.48
CA GLY A 159 -4.06 1.31 8.83
C GLY A 159 -4.78 2.48 9.52
N ILE A 160 -4.36 3.74 9.27
CA ILE A 160 -5.02 4.93 9.79
C ILE A 160 -6.39 5.15 9.11
N ALA A 161 -6.51 4.83 7.82
CA ALA A 161 -7.76 4.94 7.10
C ALA A 161 -8.77 3.83 7.47
N THR A 162 -8.30 2.66 7.90
CA THR A 162 -9.17 1.51 8.19
C THR A 162 -10.33 1.83 9.15
N PRO A 163 -10.14 2.50 10.29
CA PRO A 163 -11.26 2.89 11.16
C PRO A 163 -12.28 3.79 10.47
N LEU A 164 -11.83 4.69 9.58
CA LEU A 164 -12.72 5.57 8.84
C LEU A 164 -13.49 4.81 7.75
N VAL A 165 -12.83 3.88 7.06
CA VAL A 165 -13.50 3.00 6.08
C VAL A 165 -14.56 2.17 6.78
N THR A 166 -14.24 1.50 7.90
CA THR A 166 -15.21 0.72 8.70
C THR A 166 -16.39 1.58 9.13
N LEU A 167 -16.13 2.78 9.62
CA LEU A 167 -17.17 3.73 10.03
C LEU A 167 -18.08 4.11 8.85
N PHE A 168 -17.52 4.42 7.68
CA PHE A 168 -18.30 4.83 6.52
C PHE A 168 -19.00 3.66 5.82
N ILE A 169 -18.48 2.43 5.90
CA ILE A 169 -19.23 1.22 5.49
C ILE A 169 -20.50 1.11 6.33
N ALA A 170 -20.38 1.14 7.66
CA ALA A 170 -21.52 1.05 8.56
C ALA A 170 -22.51 2.20 8.37
N ALA A 171 -22.02 3.43 8.14
CA ALA A 171 -22.86 4.58 7.89
C ALA A 171 -23.60 4.48 6.53
N ALA A 172 -22.94 4.01 5.47
CA ALA A 172 -23.54 3.85 4.16
C ALA A 172 -24.60 2.74 4.15
N ALA A 173 -24.35 1.62 4.81
CA ALA A 173 -25.33 0.55 5.01
C ALA A 173 -26.55 1.05 5.82
N ALA A 174 -26.33 1.90 6.81
CA ALA A 174 -27.42 2.51 7.58
C ALA A 174 -28.22 3.57 6.79
N GLU A 175 -27.61 4.25 5.82
CA GLU A 175 -28.35 5.13 4.89
C GLU A 175 -29.30 4.34 3.98
N GLU A 176 -28.95 3.10 3.61
CA GLU A 176 -29.81 2.20 2.80
C GLU A 176 -30.90 1.53 3.63
N SER A 177 -30.63 1.20 4.89
CA SER A 177 -31.59 0.58 5.81
C SER A 177 -32.31 1.64 6.64
N ILE A 178 -33.60 1.88 6.31
CA ILE A 178 -34.43 2.85 7.05
C ILE A 178 -34.56 2.39 8.51
N GLY A 179 -33.74 2.95 9.42
CA GLY A 179 -34.02 2.87 10.86
C GLY A 179 -32.91 2.42 11.80
N ASP A 180 -31.76 1.99 11.38
CA ASP A 180 -30.70 1.59 12.32
C ASP A 180 -29.89 2.80 12.84
N LYS A 181 -30.25 3.26 14.04
CA LYS A 181 -29.59 4.39 14.72
C LYS A 181 -28.33 3.95 15.50
N ALA A 182 -28.03 2.67 15.57
CA ALA A 182 -26.97 2.11 16.43
C ALA A 182 -25.65 1.87 15.69
N TRP A 183 -25.56 2.11 14.39
CA TRP A 183 -24.37 1.82 13.57
C TRP A 183 -23.07 2.44 14.11
N GLY A 184 -23.14 3.67 14.66
CA GLY A 184 -21.96 4.32 15.23
C GLY A 184 -21.46 3.67 16.52
N LEU A 185 -22.36 3.14 17.35
CA LEU A 185 -21.99 2.40 18.56
C LEU A 185 -21.38 1.04 18.21
N GLU A 186 -21.92 0.36 17.20
CA GLU A 186 -21.37 -0.92 16.75
C GLU A 186 -19.98 -0.74 16.13
N ALA A 187 -19.77 0.28 15.29
CA ALA A 187 -18.45 0.61 14.76
C ALA A 187 -17.45 0.93 15.88
N LEU A 188 -17.87 1.70 16.91
CA LEU A 188 -17.01 2.01 18.05
C LEU A 188 -16.67 0.76 18.87
N LYS A 189 -17.62 -0.15 19.04
CA LYS A 189 -17.41 -1.46 19.70
C LYS A 189 -16.42 -2.31 18.91
N GLN A 190 -16.56 -2.41 17.60
CA GLN A 190 -15.62 -3.14 16.73
C GLN A 190 -14.20 -2.58 16.84
N ILE A 191 -14.03 -1.27 16.86
CA ILE A 191 -12.73 -0.61 17.05
C ILE A 191 -12.18 -0.93 18.46
N GLY A 192 -13.00 -0.82 19.50
CA GLY A 192 -12.58 -1.11 20.89
C GLY A 192 -12.09 -2.55 21.05
N LEU A 193 -12.85 -3.52 20.53
CA LEU A 193 -12.47 -4.94 20.59
C LEU A 193 -11.20 -5.23 19.76
N ALA A 194 -11.04 -4.57 18.62
CA ALA A 194 -9.82 -4.65 17.83
C ALA A 194 -8.57 -4.19 18.60
N ILE A 195 -8.68 -3.09 19.35
CA ILE A 195 -7.58 -2.59 20.18
C ILE A 195 -7.25 -3.59 21.32
N VAL A 196 -8.26 -4.22 21.93
CA VAL A 196 -8.03 -5.28 22.93
C VAL A 196 -7.27 -6.45 22.31
N ALA A 197 -7.69 -6.94 21.16
CA ALA A 197 -6.99 -8.00 20.43
C ALA A 197 -5.55 -7.58 20.07
N ALA A 198 -5.35 -6.35 19.59
CA ALA A 198 -4.03 -5.80 19.28
C ALA A 198 -3.08 -5.78 20.49
N VAL A 199 -3.59 -5.40 21.67
CA VAL A 199 -2.79 -5.41 22.91
C VAL A 199 -2.42 -6.84 23.31
N VAL A 200 -3.39 -7.75 23.31
CA VAL A 200 -3.16 -9.15 23.73
C VAL A 200 -2.21 -9.84 22.75
N VAL A 201 -2.48 -9.76 21.47
CA VAL A 201 -1.69 -10.49 20.46
C VAL A 201 -0.40 -9.75 20.12
N GLY A 202 -0.48 -8.47 19.79
CA GLY A 202 0.68 -7.68 19.36
C GLY A 202 1.66 -7.41 20.50
N TYR A 203 1.19 -6.81 21.60
CA TYR A 203 2.09 -6.42 22.69
C TYR A 203 2.50 -7.60 23.57
N ILE A 204 1.53 -8.36 24.11
CA ILE A 204 1.85 -9.49 25.00
C ILE A 204 2.53 -10.60 24.19
N GLY A 205 2.00 -10.98 23.02
CA GLY A 205 2.64 -11.95 22.13
C GLY A 205 4.05 -11.55 21.73
N GLY A 206 4.26 -10.27 21.37
CA GLY A 206 5.59 -9.72 21.07
C GLY A 206 6.56 -9.81 22.25
N LYS A 207 6.10 -9.49 23.47
CA LYS A 207 6.89 -9.62 24.70
C LYS A 207 7.27 -11.07 24.98
N LEU A 208 6.32 -12.00 24.84
CA LEU A 208 6.57 -13.42 25.04
C LEU A 208 7.58 -13.97 24.05
N LEU A 209 7.47 -13.58 22.77
CA LEU A 209 8.43 -13.99 21.74
C LEU A 209 9.82 -13.42 22.00
N ALA A 210 9.91 -12.13 22.36
CA ALA A 210 11.18 -11.51 22.72
C ALA A 210 11.84 -12.18 23.94
N PHE A 211 11.04 -12.51 24.96
CA PHE A 211 11.52 -13.25 26.15
C PHE A 211 12.01 -14.65 25.79
N ALA A 212 11.28 -15.40 24.95
CA ALA A 212 11.67 -16.73 24.51
C ALA A 212 13.00 -16.70 23.71
N ARG A 213 13.15 -15.67 22.86
CA ARG A 213 14.40 -15.43 22.12
C ARG A 213 15.58 -15.16 23.05
N GLU A 214 15.41 -14.27 24.05
CA GLU A 214 16.47 -13.94 25.01
C GLU A 214 16.91 -15.16 25.85
N ARG A 215 16.00 -16.14 26.04
CA ARG A 215 16.27 -17.41 26.70
C ARG A 215 16.87 -18.48 25.79
N GLY A 216 17.00 -18.21 24.47
CA GLY A 216 17.45 -19.19 23.50
C GLY A 216 16.45 -20.34 23.25
N TRP A 217 15.15 -20.13 23.52
CA TRP A 217 14.09 -21.12 23.32
C TRP A 217 13.56 -21.14 21.89
N THR A 218 13.91 -20.12 21.10
CA THR A 218 13.46 -19.98 19.70
C THR A 218 14.64 -20.03 18.75
N SER A 219 14.36 -20.42 17.50
CA SER A 219 15.27 -20.34 16.36
C SER A 219 14.74 -19.33 15.35
N GLY A 220 15.59 -18.90 14.41
CA GLY A 220 15.17 -17.94 13.37
C GLY A 220 13.91 -18.40 12.61
N VAL A 221 13.80 -19.69 12.27
CA VAL A 221 12.62 -20.26 11.61
C VAL A 221 11.38 -20.22 12.51
N SER A 222 11.51 -20.61 13.79
CA SER A 222 10.38 -20.57 14.73
C SER A 222 9.92 -19.15 15.03
N GLU A 223 10.81 -18.16 15.02
CA GLU A 223 10.48 -16.74 15.13
C GLU A 223 9.66 -16.26 13.94
N GLN A 224 10.05 -16.63 12.72
CA GLN A 224 9.31 -16.30 11.49
C GLN A 224 7.90 -16.87 11.51
N ILE A 225 7.75 -18.15 11.87
CA ILE A 225 6.45 -18.82 11.98
C ILE A 225 5.61 -18.18 13.09
N ALA A 226 6.21 -17.86 14.24
CA ALA A 226 5.50 -17.23 15.35
C ALA A 226 4.96 -15.83 14.96
N ILE A 227 5.73 -15.03 14.23
CA ILE A 227 5.31 -13.70 13.78
C ILE A 227 4.17 -13.81 12.77
N LEU A 228 4.26 -14.72 11.80
CA LEU A 228 3.16 -15.00 10.89
C LEU A 228 1.89 -15.41 11.65
N ALA A 229 2.02 -16.32 12.62
CA ALA A 229 0.91 -16.76 13.44
C ALA A 229 0.31 -15.62 14.29
N LEU A 230 1.16 -14.73 14.83
CA LEU A 230 0.68 -13.54 15.57
C LEU A 230 -0.06 -12.55 14.65
N ALA A 231 0.39 -12.37 13.41
CA ALA A 231 -0.30 -11.52 12.45
C ALA A 231 -1.70 -12.06 12.12
N LEU A 232 -1.81 -13.36 11.84
CA LEU A 232 -3.09 -14.03 11.60
C LEU A 232 -3.97 -14.03 12.85
N LEU A 233 -3.40 -14.29 14.02
CA LEU A 233 -4.14 -14.30 15.31
C LEU A 233 -4.64 -12.89 15.67
N ALA A 234 -3.92 -11.84 15.32
CA ALA A 234 -4.39 -10.47 15.52
C ALA A 234 -5.65 -10.19 14.70
N TYR A 235 -5.66 -10.61 13.44
CA TYR A 235 -6.79 -10.45 12.53
C TYR A 235 -7.96 -11.35 12.97
N GLU A 236 -7.79 -12.66 12.92
CA GLU A 236 -8.84 -13.64 13.20
C GLU A 236 -9.34 -13.58 14.65
N GLY A 237 -8.45 -13.36 15.61
CA GLY A 237 -8.81 -13.22 17.01
C GLY A 237 -9.67 -12.00 17.27
N ALA A 238 -9.45 -10.90 16.56
CA ALA A 238 -10.33 -9.73 16.65
C ALA A 238 -11.70 -10.02 16.03
N VAL A 239 -11.74 -10.63 14.85
CA VAL A 239 -12.98 -11.02 14.16
C VAL A 239 -13.81 -11.97 15.05
N ALA A 240 -13.18 -12.98 15.66
CA ALA A 240 -13.84 -13.96 16.51
C ALA A 240 -14.55 -13.35 17.74
N ILE A 241 -14.07 -12.20 18.25
CA ILE A 241 -14.69 -11.48 19.35
C ILE A 241 -15.61 -10.33 18.90
N GLY A 242 -15.84 -10.20 17.58
CA GLY A 242 -16.66 -9.13 16.98
C GLY A 242 -15.94 -7.81 16.83
N GLY A 243 -14.61 -7.80 16.77
CA GLY A 243 -13.78 -6.62 16.48
C GLY A 243 -13.38 -6.56 15.02
N ASN A 244 -12.82 -5.42 14.59
CA ASN A 244 -12.28 -5.26 13.25
C ASN A 244 -10.87 -5.86 13.13
N GLY A 245 -10.71 -6.89 12.30
CA GLY A 245 -9.45 -7.62 12.11
C GLY A 245 -8.32 -6.77 11.54
N PHE A 246 -8.61 -5.83 10.63
CA PHE A 246 -7.59 -4.96 10.02
C PHE A 246 -7.05 -3.93 11.01
N ILE A 247 -7.93 -3.35 11.83
CA ILE A 247 -7.51 -2.44 12.91
C ILE A 247 -6.63 -3.20 13.89
N ALA A 248 -7.01 -4.44 14.26
CA ALA A 248 -6.23 -5.28 15.14
C ALA A 248 -4.88 -5.69 14.54
N GLY A 249 -4.84 -6.05 13.27
CA GLY A 249 -3.60 -6.35 12.54
C GLY A 249 -2.64 -5.17 12.53
N PHE A 250 -3.12 -3.98 12.17
CA PHE A 250 -2.32 -2.76 12.12
C PHE A 250 -1.84 -2.32 13.53
N ALA A 251 -2.77 -2.14 14.48
CA ALA A 251 -2.41 -1.75 15.83
C ALA A 251 -1.55 -2.82 16.52
N GLY A 252 -1.85 -4.11 16.28
CA GLY A 252 -1.06 -5.24 16.75
C GLY A 252 0.37 -5.21 16.21
N GLY A 253 0.56 -4.90 14.94
CA GLY A 253 1.88 -4.71 14.34
C GLY A 253 2.67 -3.59 15.02
N ILE A 254 2.08 -2.40 15.22
CA ILE A 254 2.72 -1.29 15.95
C ILE A 254 3.13 -1.72 17.36
N LEU A 255 2.22 -2.37 18.09
CA LEU A 255 2.46 -2.82 19.45
C LEU A 255 3.51 -3.95 19.51
N PHE A 256 3.53 -4.85 18.53
CA PHE A 256 4.57 -5.86 18.37
C PHE A 256 5.95 -5.23 18.14
N GLY A 257 6.06 -4.27 17.22
CA GLY A 257 7.30 -3.53 16.98
C GLY A 257 7.81 -2.81 18.22
N ALA A 258 6.91 -2.17 18.97
CA ALA A 258 7.22 -1.52 20.25
C ALA A 258 7.65 -2.53 21.33
N ALA A 259 6.96 -3.67 21.45
CA ALA A 259 7.26 -4.72 22.43
C ALA A 259 8.61 -5.38 22.19
N THR A 260 8.97 -5.62 20.93
CA THR A 260 10.23 -6.26 20.51
C THR A 260 11.38 -5.28 20.37
N ARG A 261 11.10 -3.95 20.42
CA ARG A 261 12.08 -2.88 20.22
C ARG A 261 12.85 -3.00 18.90
N GLY A 262 12.19 -3.51 17.86
CA GLY A 262 12.77 -3.73 16.54
C GLY A 262 13.82 -4.85 16.47
N ARG A 263 13.98 -5.68 17.49
CA ARG A 263 14.96 -6.78 17.50
C ARG A 263 14.56 -7.96 16.61
N LEU A 264 13.30 -8.02 16.17
CA LEU A 264 12.74 -9.10 15.36
C LEU A 264 12.44 -8.63 13.92
N GLU A 265 13.12 -7.60 13.43
CA GLU A 265 12.90 -7.07 12.08
C GLU A 265 13.25 -8.07 10.97
N GLU A 266 14.34 -8.82 11.12
CA GLU A 266 14.73 -9.84 10.15
C GLU A 266 13.71 -10.99 10.06
N PRO A 267 13.21 -11.59 11.17
CA PRO A 267 12.13 -12.57 11.11
C PRO A 267 10.80 -12.03 10.54
N VAL A 268 10.46 -10.74 10.73
CA VAL A 268 9.26 -10.11 10.13
C VAL A 268 9.29 -10.15 8.60
N GLN A 269 10.47 -10.15 8.00
CA GLN A 269 10.65 -10.18 6.55
C GLN A 269 9.99 -11.39 5.87
N PHE A 270 9.88 -12.51 6.57
CA PHE A 270 9.18 -13.68 6.05
C PHE A 270 7.67 -13.40 5.89
N THR A 271 7.03 -12.81 6.90
CA THR A 271 5.62 -12.42 6.86
C THR A 271 5.36 -11.37 5.77
N GLU A 272 6.26 -10.39 5.63
CA GLU A 272 6.24 -9.40 4.55
C GLU A 272 6.32 -10.07 3.17
N THR A 273 7.27 -10.98 2.97
CA THR A 273 7.45 -11.69 1.69
C THR A 273 6.22 -12.52 1.32
N LEU A 274 5.61 -13.18 2.30
CA LEU A 274 4.39 -13.94 2.10
C LEU A 274 3.23 -13.02 1.71
N GLY A 275 3.04 -11.90 2.41
CA GLY A 275 2.03 -10.89 2.08
C GLY A 275 2.21 -10.33 0.67
N LEU A 276 3.45 -10.02 0.28
CA LEU A 276 3.77 -9.55 -1.08
C LEU A 276 3.50 -10.62 -2.14
N SER A 277 3.83 -11.89 -1.86
CA SER A 277 3.54 -12.99 -2.78
C SER A 277 2.03 -13.15 -2.97
N ALA A 278 1.27 -13.04 -1.88
CA ALA A 278 -0.19 -13.07 -1.91
C ALA A 278 -0.78 -11.83 -2.61
N SER A 279 -0.11 -10.68 -2.56
CA SER A 279 -0.58 -9.48 -3.27
C SER A 279 -0.65 -9.67 -4.78
N PHE A 280 0.19 -10.52 -5.39
CA PHE A 280 0.09 -10.87 -6.81
C PHE A 280 -1.21 -11.57 -7.16
N LEU A 281 -1.73 -12.42 -6.24
CA LEU A 281 -3.05 -13.01 -6.37
C LEU A 281 -4.12 -11.92 -6.34
N VAL A 282 -4.05 -11.01 -5.37
CA VAL A 282 -5.03 -9.92 -5.23
C VAL A 282 -5.03 -9.00 -6.45
N TRP A 283 -3.86 -8.68 -7.01
CA TRP A 283 -3.78 -7.92 -8.26
C TRP A 283 -4.38 -8.67 -9.46
N SER A 284 -4.20 -10.01 -9.51
CA SER A 284 -4.85 -10.84 -10.54
C SER A 284 -6.37 -10.89 -10.33
N LEU A 285 -6.84 -10.99 -9.09
CA LEU A 285 -8.26 -10.92 -8.75
C LEU A 285 -8.87 -9.56 -9.12
N PHE A 286 -8.16 -8.46 -8.84
CA PHE A 286 -8.56 -7.13 -9.26
C PHE A 286 -8.73 -7.05 -10.79
N GLY A 287 -7.76 -7.57 -11.56
CA GLY A 287 -7.86 -7.65 -13.01
C GLY A 287 -9.04 -8.48 -13.48
N ALA A 288 -9.23 -9.66 -12.90
CA ALA A 288 -10.26 -10.61 -13.33
C ALA A 288 -11.68 -10.13 -13.01
N LEU A 289 -11.88 -9.59 -11.81
CA LEU A 289 -13.22 -9.29 -11.27
C LEU A 289 -13.58 -7.81 -11.46
N PHE A 290 -12.70 -6.89 -11.12
CA PHE A 290 -13.00 -5.46 -11.17
C PHE A 290 -12.85 -4.91 -12.60
N VAL A 291 -11.71 -5.20 -13.24
CA VAL A 291 -11.48 -4.75 -14.62
C VAL A 291 -12.35 -5.56 -15.59
N GLY A 292 -12.53 -6.85 -15.34
CA GLY A 292 -13.43 -7.71 -16.11
C GLY A 292 -14.86 -7.17 -16.12
N GLU A 293 -15.40 -6.79 -14.96
CA GLU A 293 -16.73 -6.19 -14.82
C GLU A 293 -16.84 -4.87 -15.60
N LEU A 294 -15.80 -4.04 -15.55
CA LEU A 294 -15.75 -2.79 -16.29
C LEU A 294 -15.84 -2.98 -17.81
N LEU A 295 -15.32 -4.10 -18.32
CA LEU A 295 -15.33 -4.42 -19.76
C LEU A 295 -16.70 -4.93 -20.24
N THR A 296 -17.57 -5.39 -19.34
CA THR A 296 -18.86 -6.00 -19.66
C THR A 296 -20.06 -5.05 -19.47
N HIS A 297 -19.86 -3.91 -18.78
CA HIS A 297 -20.91 -2.96 -18.48
C HIS A 297 -20.74 -1.62 -19.21
N ASP A 298 -21.82 -0.85 -19.28
CA ASP A 298 -21.80 0.49 -19.88
C ASP A 298 -20.87 1.43 -19.13
N LEU A 299 -19.97 2.05 -19.86
CA LEU A 299 -18.99 2.99 -19.34
C LEU A 299 -19.63 4.32 -18.97
N SER A 300 -19.63 4.66 -17.70
CA SER A 300 -20.01 5.99 -17.24
C SER A 300 -18.79 6.93 -17.21
N VAL A 301 -18.99 8.15 -17.68
CA VAL A 301 -17.93 9.19 -17.68
C VAL A 301 -17.63 9.70 -16.26
N ARG A 302 -18.62 9.71 -15.35
CA ARG A 302 -18.47 10.26 -13.99
C ARG A 302 -17.41 9.54 -13.15
N PRO A 303 -17.36 8.18 -13.07
CA PRO A 303 -16.28 7.45 -12.41
C PRO A 303 -14.90 7.79 -12.96
N ILE A 304 -14.76 7.97 -14.29
CA ILE A 304 -13.48 8.34 -14.92
C ILE A 304 -13.05 9.75 -14.50
N VAL A 305 -13.99 10.70 -14.53
CA VAL A 305 -13.73 12.09 -14.07
C VAL A 305 -13.31 12.10 -12.61
N TYR A 306 -14.04 11.38 -11.74
CA TYR A 306 -13.66 11.27 -10.34
C TYR A 306 -12.27 10.64 -10.17
N ALA A 307 -11.95 9.57 -10.90
CA ALA A 307 -10.66 8.92 -10.86
C ALA A 307 -9.51 9.87 -11.21
N VAL A 308 -9.65 10.65 -12.28
CA VAL A 308 -8.65 11.67 -12.65
C VAL A 308 -8.52 12.73 -11.57
N LEU A 309 -9.62 13.22 -11.02
CA LEU A 309 -9.61 14.21 -9.93
C LEU A 309 -9.02 13.61 -8.64
N SER A 310 -9.28 12.32 -8.34
CA SER A 310 -8.72 11.63 -7.18
C SER A 310 -7.19 11.57 -7.21
N LEU A 311 -6.61 11.29 -8.37
CA LEU A 311 -5.16 11.22 -8.55
C LEU A 311 -4.50 12.61 -8.68
N THR A 312 -5.27 13.65 -8.93
CA THR A 312 -4.77 15.03 -9.11
C THR A 312 -5.27 15.96 -8.01
N VAL A 313 -6.38 16.61 -8.21
CA VAL A 313 -6.89 17.69 -7.33
C VAL A 313 -7.14 17.20 -5.90
N ILE A 314 -7.84 16.05 -5.73
CA ILE A 314 -8.21 15.52 -4.42
C ILE A 314 -6.97 15.14 -3.61
N ARG A 315 -5.90 14.70 -4.25
CA ARG A 315 -4.64 14.36 -3.59
C ARG A 315 -3.70 15.55 -3.49
N MET A 316 -3.44 16.24 -4.59
CA MET A 316 -2.37 17.24 -4.67
C MET A 316 -2.70 18.52 -3.90
N VAL A 317 -3.95 18.95 -3.87
CA VAL A 317 -4.34 20.17 -3.15
C VAL A 317 -4.21 20.02 -1.64
N PRO A 318 -4.75 18.98 -0.97
CA PRO A 318 -4.49 18.72 0.45
C PRO A 318 -3.01 18.61 0.79
N VAL A 319 -2.21 17.89 -0.02
CA VAL A 319 -0.76 17.80 0.18
C VAL A 319 -0.10 19.18 0.11
N ALA A 320 -0.46 19.99 -0.87
CA ALA A 320 0.07 21.34 -0.98
C ALA A 320 -0.29 22.21 0.23
N LEU A 321 -1.53 22.13 0.71
CA LEU A 321 -2.01 22.88 1.88
C LEU A 321 -1.26 22.49 3.16
N VAL A 322 -1.11 21.20 3.43
CA VAL A 322 -0.46 20.74 4.68
C VAL A 322 1.05 20.96 4.68
N LEU A 323 1.66 21.12 3.51
CA LEU A 323 3.07 21.44 3.37
C LEU A 323 3.36 22.95 3.39
N ILE A 324 2.37 23.82 3.51
CA ILE A 324 2.57 25.27 3.72
C ILE A 324 3.42 25.48 4.99
N GLY A 325 4.42 26.36 4.89
CA GLY A 325 5.34 26.68 6.00
C GLY A 325 6.47 25.66 6.19
N THR A 326 6.61 24.64 5.35
CA THR A 326 7.75 23.71 5.40
C THR A 326 8.97 24.22 4.63
N HIS A 327 8.82 25.32 3.91
CA HIS A 327 9.85 25.92 3.04
C HIS A 327 10.38 24.98 1.94
N LEU A 328 9.63 23.92 1.61
CA LEU A 328 9.93 23.04 0.47
C LEU A 328 9.67 23.77 -0.84
N ARG A 329 10.44 23.43 -1.85
CA ARG A 329 10.27 23.99 -3.20
C ARG A 329 8.92 23.55 -3.81
N PRO A 330 8.28 24.39 -4.64
CA PRO A 330 7.03 24.01 -5.31
C PRO A 330 7.13 22.69 -6.11
N ALA A 331 8.30 22.44 -6.72
CA ALA A 331 8.57 21.19 -7.42
C ALA A 331 8.55 19.96 -6.48
N THR A 332 9.02 20.13 -5.23
CA THR A 332 8.96 19.08 -4.21
C THR A 332 7.54 18.82 -3.74
N VAL A 333 6.78 19.89 -3.52
CA VAL A 333 5.36 19.78 -3.13
C VAL A 333 4.55 19.09 -4.25
N ALA A 334 4.74 19.48 -5.50
CA ALA A 334 4.09 18.85 -6.64
C ALA A 334 4.52 17.36 -6.79
N PHE A 335 5.80 17.06 -6.57
CA PHE A 335 6.32 15.70 -6.59
C PHE A 335 5.68 14.83 -5.50
N MET A 336 5.63 15.30 -4.26
CA MET A 336 5.00 14.58 -3.14
C MET A 336 3.49 14.45 -3.33
N GLY A 337 2.83 15.47 -3.89
CA GLY A 337 1.41 15.43 -4.23
C GLY A 337 1.08 14.39 -5.29
N TRP A 338 1.90 14.31 -6.34
CA TRP A 338 1.72 13.33 -7.41
C TRP A 338 1.98 11.90 -6.95
N PHE A 339 3.04 11.64 -6.18
CA PHE A 339 3.38 10.29 -5.75
C PHE A 339 2.56 9.83 -4.53
N GLY A 340 1.28 9.61 -4.78
CA GLY A 340 0.32 8.97 -3.89
C GLY A 340 -0.49 7.90 -4.65
N PRO A 341 0.16 6.82 -5.16
CA PRO A 341 -0.53 5.79 -5.93
C PRO A 341 -1.57 5.07 -5.07
N ARG A 342 -2.72 4.72 -5.67
CA ARG A 342 -3.78 3.93 -5.02
C ARG A 342 -3.52 2.45 -5.23
N GLY A 343 -3.71 1.64 -4.19
CA GLY A 343 -3.21 0.29 -4.18
C GLY A 343 -4.16 -0.78 -3.68
N LEU A 344 -3.55 -1.83 -3.19
CA LEU A 344 -4.20 -3.07 -2.80
C LEU A 344 -5.23 -2.88 -1.68
N ALA A 345 -4.97 -2.02 -0.69
CA ALA A 345 -5.92 -1.75 0.39
C ALA A 345 -7.27 -1.24 -0.15
N SER A 346 -7.25 -0.41 -1.20
CA SER A 346 -8.47 0.08 -1.84
C SER A 346 -9.28 -1.04 -2.50
N VAL A 347 -8.64 -2.09 -3.05
CA VAL A 347 -9.30 -3.28 -3.60
C VAL A 347 -10.02 -4.04 -2.48
N VAL A 348 -9.31 -4.31 -1.38
CA VAL A 348 -9.85 -5.06 -0.24
C VAL A 348 -11.02 -4.32 0.40
N PHE A 349 -10.84 -3.04 0.69
CA PHE A 349 -11.90 -2.21 1.29
C PHE A 349 -13.14 -2.12 0.38
N THR A 350 -12.96 -2.16 -0.95
CA THR A 350 -14.09 -2.18 -1.87
C THR A 350 -14.84 -3.51 -1.80
N LEU A 351 -14.12 -4.65 -1.74
CA LEU A 351 -14.76 -5.96 -1.57
C LEU A 351 -15.57 -6.03 -0.28
N LEU A 352 -15.03 -5.52 0.83
CA LEU A 352 -15.76 -5.43 2.10
C LEU A 352 -17.00 -4.54 2.00
N ALA A 353 -16.86 -3.38 1.37
CA ALA A 353 -17.99 -2.45 1.20
C ALA A 353 -19.11 -3.08 0.35
N LEU A 354 -18.76 -3.82 -0.71
CA LEU A 354 -19.73 -4.49 -1.57
C LEU A 354 -20.50 -5.65 -0.89
N GLN A 355 -20.01 -6.17 0.23
CA GLN A 355 -20.72 -7.18 1.02
C GLN A 355 -21.82 -6.56 1.90
N GLU A 356 -21.64 -5.31 2.33
CA GLU A 356 -22.54 -4.62 3.25
C GLU A 356 -23.54 -3.70 2.54
N ILE A 357 -23.22 -3.24 1.31
CA ILE A 357 -24.02 -2.29 0.54
C ILE A 357 -24.72 -3.05 -0.60
N GLU A 358 -26.02 -3.36 -0.41
CA GLU A 358 -26.73 -4.30 -1.29
C GLU A 358 -27.27 -3.72 -2.61
N HIS A 359 -27.73 -2.46 -2.74
CA HIS A 359 -28.67 -2.09 -3.82
C HIS A 359 -28.41 -0.82 -4.64
N SER A 360 -27.90 0.28 -4.10
CA SER A 360 -27.91 1.54 -4.88
C SER A 360 -26.54 2.15 -5.19
N GLY A 361 -25.53 1.80 -4.41
CA GLY A 361 -24.19 2.38 -4.53
C GLY A 361 -23.12 1.45 -5.07
N GLY A 362 -23.30 0.13 -5.03
CA GLY A 362 -22.26 -0.87 -5.30
C GLY A 362 -21.65 -0.78 -6.69
N GLY A 363 -22.46 -0.65 -7.74
CA GLY A 363 -21.94 -0.53 -9.10
C GLY A 363 -21.16 0.76 -9.37
N MET A 364 -21.60 1.88 -8.80
CA MET A 364 -20.90 3.16 -8.91
C MET A 364 -19.59 3.14 -8.11
N LEU A 365 -19.61 2.60 -6.89
CA LEU A 365 -18.43 2.42 -6.05
C LEU A 365 -17.40 1.55 -6.80
N LEU A 366 -17.82 0.39 -7.31
CA LEU A 366 -16.98 -0.54 -8.05
C LEU A 366 -16.31 0.14 -9.26
N GLN A 367 -17.10 0.79 -10.12
CA GLN A 367 -16.56 1.50 -11.29
C GLN A 367 -15.58 2.61 -10.90
N THR A 368 -15.92 3.41 -9.87
CA THR A 368 -15.09 4.55 -9.43
C THR A 368 -13.75 4.08 -8.89
N VAL A 369 -13.77 3.04 -8.05
CA VAL A 369 -12.55 2.46 -7.48
C VAL A 369 -11.73 1.78 -8.57
N THR A 370 -12.35 1.00 -9.45
CA THR A 370 -11.66 0.30 -10.54
C THR A 370 -10.93 1.28 -11.46
N TRP A 371 -11.59 2.34 -11.93
CA TRP A 371 -10.94 3.37 -12.74
C TRP A 371 -9.81 4.06 -12.01
N THR A 372 -10.00 4.39 -10.74
CA THR A 372 -8.97 5.10 -9.96
C THR A 372 -7.73 4.24 -9.77
N ILE A 373 -7.90 2.97 -9.39
CA ILE A 373 -6.77 2.06 -9.20
C ILE A 373 -6.09 1.74 -10.55
N LEU A 374 -6.86 1.46 -11.59
CA LEU A 374 -6.32 1.15 -12.92
C LEU A 374 -5.47 2.31 -13.45
N LEU A 375 -6.00 3.53 -13.42
CA LEU A 375 -5.25 4.71 -13.80
C LEU A 375 -4.05 4.95 -12.88
N SER A 376 -4.18 4.71 -11.59
CA SER A 376 -3.08 4.82 -10.64
C SER A 376 -1.94 3.87 -10.96
N VAL A 377 -2.23 2.58 -11.15
CA VAL A 377 -1.23 1.55 -11.47
C VAL A 377 -0.46 1.93 -12.75
N VAL A 378 -1.18 2.34 -13.80
CA VAL A 378 -0.57 2.69 -15.10
C VAL A 378 0.20 3.99 -15.01
N LEU A 379 -0.44 5.08 -14.54
CA LEU A 379 0.16 6.41 -14.59
C LEU A 379 1.35 6.54 -13.63
N HIS A 380 1.24 6.04 -12.40
CA HIS A 380 2.35 6.10 -11.45
C HIS A 380 3.48 5.14 -11.84
N GLY A 381 3.17 3.93 -12.31
CA GLY A 381 4.19 3.00 -12.77
C GLY A 381 5.04 3.57 -13.90
N ILE A 382 4.41 4.16 -14.93
CA ILE A 382 5.13 4.75 -16.08
C ILE A 382 5.82 6.06 -15.69
N SER A 383 5.21 6.90 -14.84
CA SER A 383 5.75 8.23 -14.54
C SER A 383 6.81 8.23 -13.43
N ALA A 384 6.84 7.22 -12.55
CA ALA A 384 7.72 7.22 -11.38
C ALA A 384 9.22 7.31 -11.75
N PRO A 385 9.79 6.46 -12.62
CA PRO A 385 11.21 6.53 -12.93
C PRO A 385 11.63 7.86 -13.59
N PRO A 386 10.95 8.36 -14.65
CA PRO A 386 11.36 9.60 -15.30
C PRO A 386 11.14 10.84 -14.42
N LEU A 387 10.08 10.91 -13.64
CA LEU A 387 9.84 12.05 -12.75
C LEU A 387 10.81 12.05 -11.57
N ALA A 388 11.13 10.89 -10.98
CA ALA A 388 12.14 10.78 -9.94
C ALA A 388 13.52 11.23 -10.43
N ALA A 389 13.92 10.83 -11.64
CA ALA A 389 15.18 11.24 -12.24
C ALA A 389 15.23 12.76 -12.53
N ARG A 390 14.17 13.33 -13.10
CA ARG A 390 14.07 14.78 -13.37
C ARG A 390 14.07 15.60 -12.08
N TYR A 391 13.29 15.16 -11.10
CA TYR A 391 13.23 15.81 -9.79
C TYR A 391 14.60 15.77 -9.11
N GLY A 392 15.25 14.60 -9.05
CA GLY A 392 16.57 14.43 -8.48
C GLY A 392 17.61 15.33 -9.15
N ALA A 393 17.64 15.40 -10.49
CA ALA A 393 18.53 16.30 -11.23
C ALA A 393 18.28 17.78 -10.89
N SER A 394 17.02 18.18 -10.68
CA SER A 394 16.68 19.56 -10.28
C SER A 394 17.18 19.90 -8.85
N ILE A 395 17.07 18.94 -7.94
CA ILE A 395 17.53 19.08 -6.54
C ILE A 395 19.05 19.02 -6.44
N ALA A 396 19.74 18.21 -7.26
CA ALA A 396 21.20 18.14 -7.25
C ALA A 396 21.84 19.49 -7.53
N LYS A 397 21.25 20.28 -8.44
CA LYS A 397 21.70 21.63 -8.83
C LYS A 397 21.37 22.71 -7.79
N ALA A 398 20.51 22.42 -6.83
CA ALA A 398 20.15 23.37 -5.78
C ALA A 398 21.21 23.36 -4.66
N GLY A 399 21.48 24.52 -4.07
CA GLY A 399 22.39 24.68 -2.95
C GLY A 399 21.91 24.00 -1.67
N ASN A 400 22.09 24.67 -0.53
CA ASN A 400 21.57 24.21 0.76
C ASN A 400 20.07 24.50 0.85
N ILE A 401 19.25 23.45 0.80
CA ILE A 401 17.79 23.51 0.79
C ILE A 401 17.20 22.52 1.80
N PRO A 402 15.97 22.77 2.32
CA PRO A 402 15.35 21.93 3.33
C PRO A 402 15.22 20.45 2.93
N GLU A 403 15.07 20.14 1.64
CA GLU A 403 14.99 18.78 1.10
C GLU A 403 16.24 17.95 1.36
N LYS A 404 17.41 18.60 1.45
CA LYS A 404 18.71 17.96 1.70
C LYS A 404 19.05 17.84 3.19
N ALA A 405 18.15 18.26 4.08
CA ALA A 405 18.37 18.11 5.52
C ALA A 405 18.64 16.63 5.87
N PRO A 406 19.57 16.35 6.81
CA PRO A 406 19.87 15.00 7.23
C PRO A 406 18.62 14.26 7.69
N ALA A 407 18.40 13.07 7.16
CA ALA A 407 17.32 12.17 7.55
C ALA A 407 17.85 10.74 7.49
N GLY A 408 17.29 9.85 8.31
CA GLY A 408 17.62 8.42 8.22
C GLY A 408 17.19 7.83 6.89
N GLU A 409 17.96 6.89 6.35
CA GLU A 409 17.57 6.17 5.13
C GLU A 409 16.20 5.52 5.33
N PRO A 410 15.29 5.62 4.33
CA PRO A 410 14.02 4.92 4.40
C PRO A 410 14.29 3.42 4.48
N ARG A 411 13.56 2.71 5.29
CA ARG A 411 13.60 1.26 5.27
C ARG A 411 12.99 0.79 3.97
N VAL A 412 13.83 0.07 3.22
CA VAL A 412 13.46 -0.49 1.95
C VAL A 412 12.92 -1.89 2.24
N ARG A 413 11.69 -2.17 1.86
CA ARG A 413 11.06 -3.48 2.04
C ARG A 413 11.76 -4.54 1.17
N LEU A 414 11.57 -5.82 1.49
CA LEU A 414 12.29 -6.92 0.79
C LEU A 414 12.07 -6.96 -0.72
N HIS A 415 10.88 -6.62 -1.20
CA HIS A 415 10.62 -6.52 -2.64
C HIS A 415 11.48 -5.45 -3.32
N ASP A 416 11.98 -4.47 -2.54
CA ASP A 416 12.91 -3.44 -3.00
C ASP A 416 14.33 -3.99 -3.23
N LEU A 417 14.68 -5.12 -2.61
CA LEU A 417 16.01 -5.72 -2.71
C LEU A 417 16.18 -6.57 -3.99
N ALA A 418 15.11 -7.07 -4.57
CA ALA A 418 15.15 -7.82 -5.82
C ALA A 418 15.76 -6.98 -6.97
N GLY A 419 15.55 -5.66 -6.97
CA GLY A 419 16.19 -4.73 -7.90
C GLY A 419 17.67 -4.39 -7.60
N ARG A 420 18.14 -4.60 -6.36
CA ARG A 420 19.52 -4.21 -5.96
C ARG A 420 20.61 -5.17 -6.43
N HIS A 421 20.31 -6.44 -6.68
CA HIS A 421 21.30 -7.37 -7.22
C HIS A 421 21.78 -6.97 -8.63
N SER A 422 20.94 -6.30 -9.42
CA SER A 422 21.34 -5.78 -10.74
C SER A 422 22.28 -4.57 -10.63
N LEU A 423 22.11 -3.71 -9.63
CA LEU A 423 22.94 -2.52 -9.41
C LEU A 423 24.30 -2.83 -8.79
N ARG A 424 24.39 -3.81 -7.90
CA ARG A 424 25.69 -4.30 -7.36
C ARG A 424 26.52 -4.98 -8.46
N GLY A 425 25.88 -5.70 -9.37
CA GLY A 425 26.56 -6.29 -10.52
C GLY A 425 27.12 -5.24 -11.51
N GLN A 426 26.46 -4.09 -11.64
CA GLN A 426 26.95 -2.98 -12.47
C GLN A 426 28.10 -2.22 -11.77
N GLN A 427 27.98 -1.91 -10.49
CA GLN A 427 29.07 -1.25 -9.72
C GLN A 427 30.32 -2.12 -9.61
N ALA A 428 30.17 -3.45 -9.46
CA ALA A 428 31.31 -4.39 -9.45
C ALA A 428 31.97 -4.44 -10.84
N ARG A 429 31.24 -4.30 -11.94
CA ARG A 429 31.80 -4.24 -13.30
C ARG A 429 32.49 -2.92 -13.61
N GLU A 430 31.97 -1.80 -13.10
CA GLU A 430 32.58 -0.48 -13.26
C GLU A 430 33.88 -0.36 -12.45
N THR A 431 33.92 -0.87 -11.22
CA THR A 431 35.15 -0.89 -10.40
C THR A 431 36.21 -1.84 -10.96
N THR A 432 35.81 -2.93 -11.61
CA THR A 432 36.77 -3.83 -12.26
C THR A 432 37.30 -3.25 -13.56
N SER A 433 36.48 -2.48 -14.30
CA SER A 433 36.90 -1.79 -15.53
C SER A 433 37.86 -0.63 -15.27
N THR A 434 37.70 0.09 -14.17
CA THR A 434 38.64 1.17 -13.76
C THR A 434 39.96 0.62 -13.24
N ALA A 435 39.94 -0.51 -12.52
CA ALA A 435 41.15 -1.15 -12.01
C ALA A 435 42.00 -1.81 -13.12
N THR A 436 41.38 -2.30 -14.20
CA THR A 436 42.12 -2.83 -15.37
C THR A 436 42.63 -1.76 -16.31
N GLY A 437 42.06 -0.55 -16.29
CA GLY A 437 42.54 0.59 -17.09
C GLY A 437 43.82 1.26 -16.55
N GLU A 438 44.03 1.26 -15.23
CA GLU A 438 45.23 1.83 -14.61
C GLU A 438 46.47 0.92 -14.67
N SER A 439 46.28 -0.40 -14.80
CA SER A 439 47.41 -1.35 -14.90
C SER A 439 48.07 -1.36 -16.27
N ALA A 440 47.48 -0.80 -17.31
CA ALA A 440 48.03 -0.81 -18.68
C ALA A 440 48.88 0.43 -19.03
N ALA A 441 49.01 1.41 -18.12
CA ALA A 441 49.71 2.68 -18.40
C ALA A 441 51.12 2.80 -17.81
N GLY A 442 51.64 1.75 -17.17
CA GLY A 442 52.86 1.85 -16.36
C GLY A 442 53.99 0.86 -16.70
N THR A 443 54.34 0.63 -17.99
CA THR A 443 55.66 0.05 -18.32
C THR A 443 56.12 0.54 -19.69
N ARG A 444 56.98 1.56 -19.71
CA ARG A 444 57.97 1.78 -20.78
C ARG A 444 59.35 1.68 -20.14
N PRO A 445 60.25 0.77 -20.55
CA PRO A 445 61.65 0.79 -20.15
C PRO A 445 62.45 1.77 -20.98
N SER A 446 63.34 2.48 -20.34
CA SER A 446 64.46 3.21 -20.94
C SER A 446 65.55 2.24 -21.42
#